data_797ca81eaead5e734b16e6a2b5b5587b
#
_entry.id   797ca81eaead5e734b16e6a2b5b5587b
#
_cell.length_a   1.000
_cell.length_b   1.000
_cell.length_c   1.000
_cell.angle_alpha   90.00
_cell.angle_beta   90.00
_cell.angle_gamma   90.00
#
_symmetry.space_group_name_H-M   'P 1'
#
loop_
_entity.id
_entity.type
_entity.pdbx_description
1 polymer ?
#
loop_
_entity_poly.entity_id
_entity_poly.type
_entity_poly.pdbx_seq_one_letter_code
_entity_poly.pdbx_strand_id
1 'polypeptide(L)'
;MPRFHRQHRNLKMTTKTTITLQLTLASGILFAAMPAVAQNAPPPSRALPVDIDRGNERLSEDDVGKNVRLPQVPAVKPAAPTTLPSDAQAAKEDVVYTPEELANNPEQLEKLLVEAIRLNEVEGLKVLLPLYAKVDASRRDDSLIDWGNAIIAMNEGRTAEAVTLYRKLIANLPDNRMLRFQTALALYRNNELLAAKEQLQKLRSGDVSEADRKTLDEFIAAIDRRDSWSFSGSLSYIHDNNVNNVAPKGTRFRLSNGRSLESNRDQEKANGISYNLDADKKWSITDNYYASLHGSLSGSYYFHKRNYNDVTTRVAAGGGFRNNKIDLEITPFVQKRLYGRGSNGDNKLHAYSNSAGLSASNSYWINPKWRLNTNAEFSYDKYVRTYDYLDGKRISLSNTLTYTPNQKQYWFAGLDLSHKGARSASDGYDRFNTRLGWGQEWGKGISTRLMGSYGKRYAKGVDFFNIDREDKEYNANLSVWHRGIHFFGITPRLVFSYSKIDSNNRFYSYDASKIYMDFTKTF
;
A
#
# COMPACT_ATOMS: atom_id res chain seq x y z
N MET A 1 -48.36 -40.55 23.06
CA MET A 1 -48.06 -39.23 22.55
C MET A 1 -46.82 -38.71 23.25
N PRO A 2 -45.66 -38.60 22.60
CA PRO A 2 -44.62 -37.68 23.02
C PRO A 2 -44.33 -36.69 21.90
N ARG A 3 -44.17 -35.42 22.28
CA ARG A 3 -43.84 -34.29 21.43
C ARG A 3 -42.37 -34.31 21.09
N PHE A 4 -42.02 -34.26 19.80
CA PHE A 4 -40.64 -34.01 19.32
C PHE A 4 -40.41 -32.51 19.28
N HIS A 5 -39.42 -32.01 20.05
CA HIS A 5 -38.83 -30.70 19.94
C HIS A 5 -37.73 -30.76 18.90
N ARG A 6 -37.92 -30.05 17.78
CA ARG A 6 -36.86 -29.76 16.80
C ARG A 6 -36.04 -28.55 17.29
N GLN A 7 -34.82 -28.79 17.67
CA GLN A 7 -33.86 -27.73 17.87
C GLN A 7 -33.26 -27.33 16.52
N HIS A 8 -33.59 -26.12 16.07
CA HIS A 8 -32.81 -25.41 15.04
C HIS A 8 -31.52 -24.86 15.67
N ARG A 9 -30.40 -25.46 15.41
CA ARG A 9 -29.10 -24.84 15.67
C ARG A 9 -28.68 -24.08 14.42
N ASN A 10 -28.67 -22.75 14.55
CA ASN A 10 -28.15 -21.81 13.60
C ASN A 10 -26.63 -22.00 13.43
N LEU A 11 -26.19 -22.34 12.23
CA LEU A 11 -24.80 -22.23 11.79
C LEU A 11 -24.49 -20.75 11.43
N LYS A 12 -24.17 -19.95 12.44
CA LYS A 12 -23.60 -18.60 12.26
C LYS A 12 -22.40 -18.45 13.18
N MET A 13 -21.30 -19.16 12.88
CA MET A 13 -20.01 -18.93 13.55
C MET A 13 -18.87 -19.56 12.77
N THR A 14 -18.41 -18.92 11.68
CA THR A 14 -17.08 -19.25 11.12
C THR A 14 -16.34 -18.05 10.57
N THR A 15 -17.01 -16.94 10.28
CA THR A 15 -16.35 -15.78 9.64
C THR A 15 -15.72 -14.80 10.62
N LYS A 16 -16.21 -14.70 11.85
CA LYS A 16 -15.64 -13.80 12.88
C LYS A 16 -14.39 -14.35 13.55
N THR A 17 -14.30 -15.68 13.70
CA THR A 17 -13.17 -16.32 14.40
C THR A 17 -11.88 -16.31 13.54
N THR A 18 -12.01 -16.42 12.23
CA THR A 18 -10.84 -16.41 11.32
C THR A 18 -10.18 -15.02 11.19
N ILE A 19 -10.99 -13.94 11.22
CA ILE A 19 -10.46 -12.56 11.14
C ILE A 19 -9.77 -12.17 12.45
N THR A 20 -10.31 -12.61 13.59
CA THR A 20 -9.70 -12.36 14.91
C THR A 20 -8.41 -13.16 15.09
N LEU A 21 -8.31 -14.37 14.53
CA LEU A 21 -7.11 -15.21 14.60
C LEU A 21 -5.96 -14.64 13.75
N GLN A 22 -6.24 -14.07 12.57
CA GLN A 22 -5.21 -13.44 11.73
C GLN A 22 -4.66 -12.14 12.33
N LEU A 23 -5.48 -11.32 12.97
CA LEU A 23 -5.03 -10.13 13.68
C LEU A 23 -4.27 -10.46 14.98
N THR A 24 -4.65 -11.54 15.67
CA THR A 24 -3.97 -12.00 16.90
C THR A 24 -2.64 -12.68 16.59
N LEU A 25 -2.50 -13.39 15.47
CA LEU A 25 -1.23 -13.97 15.03
C LEU A 25 -0.20 -12.91 14.62
N ALA A 26 -0.62 -11.85 13.94
CA ALA A 26 0.27 -10.73 13.61
C ALA A 26 0.71 -9.94 14.85
N SER A 27 -0.17 -9.81 15.86
CA SER A 27 0.14 -9.15 17.13
C SER A 27 0.87 -10.08 18.11
N GLY A 28 0.56 -11.39 18.12
CA GLY A 28 1.11 -12.36 19.05
C GLY A 28 2.59 -12.72 18.78
N ILE A 29 3.03 -12.69 17.53
CA ILE A 29 4.44 -12.94 17.18
C ILE A 29 5.35 -11.79 17.61
N LEU A 30 4.84 -10.57 17.75
CA LEU A 30 5.62 -9.40 18.19
C LEU A 30 5.80 -9.32 19.73
N PHE A 31 4.91 -9.94 20.53
CA PHE A 31 4.98 -9.85 21.99
C PHE A 31 5.66 -11.05 22.68
N ALA A 32 5.85 -12.18 21.99
CA ALA A 32 6.42 -13.39 22.59
C ALA A 32 7.97 -13.47 22.57
N ALA A 33 8.68 -12.48 22.03
CA ALA A 33 10.14 -12.50 21.89
C ALA A 33 10.85 -11.39 22.68
N MET A 34 10.42 -11.08 23.88
CA MET A 34 11.19 -10.23 24.80
C MET A 34 11.76 -11.04 25.97
N PRO A 35 13.00 -11.53 25.93
CA PRO A 35 13.71 -11.85 27.14
C PRO A 35 14.35 -10.57 27.70
N ALA A 36 13.99 -10.21 28.91
CA ALA A 36 14.73 -9.25 29.72
C ALA A 36 16.12 -9.81 30.03
N VAL A 37 17.16 -9.20 29.48
CA VAL A 37 18.53 -9.39 29.95
C VAL A 37 19.12 -8.02 30.25
N ALA A 38 19.07 -7.67 31.53
CA ALA A 38 19.93 -6.64 32.09
C ALA A 38 21.33 -7.22 32.25
N GLN A 39 22.32 -6.68 31.55
CA GLN A 39 23.72 -6.89 31.90
C GLN A 39 24.51 -5.57 31.82
N ASN A 40 25.16 -5.28 32.94
CA ASN A 40 26.06 -4.16 33.18
C ASN A 40 27.21 -4.13 32.19
N ALA A 41 27.32 -3.09 31.39
CA ALA A 41 28.51 -2.75 30.63
C ALA A 41 29.11 -1.46 31.22
N PRO A 42 30.44 -1.36 31.35
CA PRO A 42 31.10 -0.17 31.92
C PRO A 42 30.94 1.03 30.97
N PRO A 43 30.86 2.25 31.46
CA PRO A 43 30.67 3.44 30.66
C PRO A 43 31.87 3.68 29.75
N PRO A 44 31.70 3.94 28.47
CA PRO A 44 32.79 4.33 27.59
C PRO A 44 33.22 5.78 27.89
N SER A 45 34.44 5.94 28.37
CA SER A 45 35.12 7.23 28.38
C SER A 45 35.47 7.63 26.96
N ARG A 46 34.61 8.42 26.28
CA ARG A 46 34.97 9.04 25.02
C ARG A 46 34.34 10.41 24.85
N ALA A 47 35.15 11.30 24.22
CA ALA A 47 34.74 12.62 23.80
C ALA A 47 33.35 12.59 23.15
N LEU A 48 32.58 13.64 23.45
CA LEU A 48 31.23 13.89 22.94
C LEU A 48 31.00 13.22 21.59
N PRO A 49 30.17 12.16 21.48
CA PRO A 49 29.74 11.68 20.19
C PRO A 49 28.77 12.70 19.65
N VAL A 50 29.33 13.66 18.95
CA VAL A 50 28.59 14.75 18.42
C VAL A 50 28.22 14.37 17.01
N ASP A 51 26.97 14.23 16.77
CA ASP A 51 26.27 14.52 15.54
C ASP A 51 26.24 13.60 14.36
N ILE A 52 26.68 12.40 14.44
CA ILE A 52 26.96 11.73 13.19
C ILE A 52 25.75 11.04 12.59
N ASP A 53 24.80 10.65 13.42
CA ASP A 53 23.78 9.71 12.95
C ASP A 53 22.35 10.25 12.87
N ARG A 54 22.11 11.43 13.37
CA ARG A 54 20.76 11.98 13.47
C ARG A 54 20.16 12.45 12.16
N GLY A 55 21.00 12.97 11.25
CA GLY A 55 20.59 13.26 9.89
C GLY A 55 20.22 11.99 9.14
N ASN A 56 20.87 10.89 9.49
CA ASN A 56 20.80 9.62 8.81
C ASN A 56 19.70 8.69 9.30
N GLU A 57 19.45 8.67 10.61
CA GLU A 57 18.26 8.01 11.15
C GLU A 57 16.98 8.62 10.59
N ARG A 58 17.00 9.90 10.26
CA ARG A 58 15.88 10.58 9.63
C ARG A 58 15.68 10.26 8.17
N LEU A 59 16.74 10.02 7.42
CA LEU A 59 16.60 9.53 6.05
C LEU A 59 15.98 8.13 6.05
N SER A 60 16.27 7.29 7.05
CA SER A 60 15.57 6.01 7.23
C SER A 60 14.15 6.17 7.80
N GLU A 61 13.89 7.21 8.59
CA GLU A 61 12.56 7.57 9.11
C GLU A 61 11.70 8.25 8.05
N ASP A 62 12.28 9.09 7.19
CA ASP A 62 11.67 9.58 5.96
C ASP A 62 11.38 8.42 4.98
N ASP A 63 12.14 7.32 5.02
CA ASP A 63 11.85 6.10 4.27
C ASP A 63 10.63 5.36 4.81
N VAL A 64 10.35 5.37 6.10
CA VAL A 64 9.05 4.90 6.62
C VAL A 64 7.92 5.80 6.10
N GLY A 65 8.14 7.11 5.99
CA GLY A 65 7.22 8.06 5.36
C GLY A 65 7.13 7.92 3.83
N LYS A 66 8.23 7.56 3.16
CA LYS A 66 8.32 7.36 1.69
C LYS A 66 7.81 5.98 1.27
N ASN A 67 8.04 4.94 2.08
CA ASN A 67 7.51 3.59 1.85
C ASN A 67 6.01 3.47 2.14
N VAL A 68 5.40 4.45 2.79
CA VAL A 68 3.96 4.64 2.64
C VAL A 68 3.76 5.16 1.21
N ARG A 69 3.82 4.25 0.25
CA ARG A 69 3.23 4.50 -1.06
C ARG A 69 1.82 4.95 -0.75
N LEU A 70 1.63 6.27 -0.80
CA LEU A 70 0.27 6.79 -0.74
C LEU A 70 -0.53 6.00 -1.73
N PRO A 71 -1.74 5.60 -1.36
CA PRO A 71 -2.61 5.02 -2.34
C PRO A 71 -2.58 5.98 -3.52
N GLN A 72 -1.99 5.55 -4.63
CA GLN A 72 -2.36 6.14 -5.90
C GLN A 72 -3.87 6.05 -5.86
N VAL A 73 -4.54 7.18 -5.99
CA VAL A 73 -6.01 7.21 -6.17
C VAL A 73 -6.26 6.07 -7.14
N PRO A 74 -7.03 5.04 -6.76
CA PRO A 74 -7.22 3.89 -7.62
C PRO A 74 -7.56 4.47 -8.99
N ALA A 75 -6.70 4.24 -9.98
CA ALA A 75 -7.05 4.65 -11.33
C ALA A 75 -8.43 4.07 -11.53
N VAL A 76 -9.42 4.92 -11.74
CA VAL A 76 -10.79 4.47 -12.03
C VAL A 76 -10.59 3.55 -13.20
N LYS A 77 -10.66 2.24 -12.95
CA LYS A 77 -10.58 1.27 -14.05
C LYS A 77 -11.67 1.70 -14.99
N PRO A 78 -11.37 1.99 -16.26
CA PRO A 78 -12.44 2.23 -17.23
C PRO A 78 -13.44 1.11 -17.02
N ALA A 79 -14.72 1.44 -16.96
CA ALA A 79 -15.77 0.42 -16.82
C ALA A 79 -15.52 -0.60 -17.92
N ALA A 80 -15.08 -1.80 -17.54
CA ALA A 80 -14.80 -2.84 -18.52
C ALA A 80 -16.12 -3.15 -19.21
N PRO A 81 -16.16 -3.28 -20.55
CA PRO A 81 -17.37 -3.64 -21.25
C PRO A 81 -17.91 -4.95 -20.65
N THR A 82 -19.19 -5.00 -20.36
CA THR A 82 -19.85 -6.19 -19.79
C THR A 82 -20.19 -7.22 -20.84
N THR A 83 -20.20 -6.80 -22.10
CA THR A 83 -20.47 -7.64 -23.28
C THR A 83 -19.43 -7.36 -24.36
N LEU A 84 -19.22 -8.31 -25.26
CA LEU A 84 -18.43 -8.07 -26.47
C LEU A 84 -19.19 -7.11 -27.41
N PRO A 85 -18.48 -6.28 -28.21
CA PRO A 85 -19.10 -5.32 -29.12
C PRO A 85 -20.14 -5.92 -30.08
N SER A 86 -19.92 -7.15 -30.55
CA SER A 86 -20.85 -7.86 -31.42
C SER A 86 -22.14 -8.31 -30.74
N ASP A 87 -22.14 -8.43 -29.41
CA ASP A 87 -23.29 -8.87 -28.60
C ASP A 87 -24.16 -7.70 -28.13
N ALA A 88 -23.68 -6.45 -28.29
CA ALA A 88 -24.41 -5.24 -27.96
C ALA A 88 -25.36 -4.87 -29.10
N GLN A 89 -26.63 -5.26 -29.00
CA GLN A 89 -27.68 -4.85 -29.96
C GLN A 89 -28.55 -3.73 -29.34
N ALA A 90 -29.11 -2.89 -30.22
CA ALA A 90 -30.03 -1.83 -29.81
C ALA A 90 -31.30 -2.39 -29.16
N ALA A 91 -31.81 -1.69 -28.14
CA ALA A 91 -33.05 -2.02 -27.44
C ALA A 91 -34.23 -2.00 -28.42
N LYS A 92 -35.11 -3.00 -28.33
CA LYS A 92 -36.41 -3.01 -28.98
C LYS A 92 -37.45 -2.29 -28.11
N GLU A 93 -38.56 -1.89 -28.76
CA GLU A 93 -39.66 -1.15 -28.14
C GLU A 93 -40.09 -1.72 -26.77
N ASP A 94 -40.38 -0.84 -25.82
CA ASP A 94 -40.79 -1.17 -24.46
C ASP A 94 -42.19 -1.80 -24.44
N VAL A 95 -42.26 -3.11 -24.27
CA VAL A 95 -43.50 -3.81 -23.96
C VAL A 95 -43.61 -3.97 -22.45
N VAL A 96 -44.60 -3.36 -21.81
CA VAL A 96 -44.82 -3.41 -20.36
C VAL A 96 -45.73 -4.61 -20.02
N TYR A 97 -45.22 -5.53 -19.19
CA TYR A 97 -45.98 -6.64 -18.61
C TYR A 97 -46.13 -6.46 -17.11
N THR A 98 -47.26 -6.89 -16.58
CA THR A 98 -47.44 -7.00 -15.11
C THR A 98 -46.82 -8.31 -14.59
N PRO A 99 -46.40 -8.37 -13.31
CA PRO A 99 -45.86 -9.61 -12.72
C PRO A 99 -46.89 -10.77 -12.75
N GLU A 100 -48.18 -10.49 -12.66
CA GLU A 100 -49.26 -11.49 -12.71
C GLU A 100 -49.40 -12.07 -14.12
N GLU A 101 -49.32 -11.26 -15.16
CA GLU A 101 -49.36 -11.72 -16.56
C GLU A 101 -48.17 -12.63 -16.86
N LEU A 102 -46.98 -12.29 -16.35
CA LEU A 102 -45.77 -13.09 -16.53
C LEU A 102 -45.82 -14.40 -15.74
N ALA A 103 -46.36 -14.40 -14.53
CA ALA A 103 -46.48 -15.60 -13.72
C ALA A 103 -47.43 -16.65 -14.37
N ASN A 104 -48.40 -16.20 -15.15
CA ASN A 104 -49.35 -17.06 -15.86
C ASN A 104 -48.85 -17.50 -17.25
N ASN A 105 -47.71 -16.95 -17.74
CA ASN A 105 -47.12 -17.29 -19.03
C ASN A 105 -45.61 -17.63 -18.90
N PRO A 106 -45.29 -18.88 -18.52
CA PRO A 106 -43.88 -19.31 -18.31
C PRO A 106 -43.00 -19.16 -19.55
N GLU A 107 -43.51 -19.36 -20.75
CA GLU A 107 -42.75 -19.24 -21.98
C GLU A 107 -42.35 -17.78 -22.28
N GLN A 108 -43.26 -16.85 -22.01
CA GLN A 108 -42.96 -15.42 -22.17
C GLN A 108 -41.99 -14.94 -21.09
N LEU A 109 -42.15 -15.43 -19.84
CA LEU A 109 -41.25 -15.15 -18.72
C LEU A 109 -39.84 -15.64 -19.04
N GLU A 110 -39.67 -16.83 -19.61
CA GLU A 110 -38.37 -17.37 -20.02
C GLU A 110 -37.70 -16.53 -21.11
N LYS A 111 -38.48 -16.14 -22.15
CA LYS A 111 -37.97 -15.27 -23.23
C LYS A 111 -37.46 -13.93 -22.68
N LEU A 112 -38.19 -13.30 -21.79
CA LEU A 112 -37.77 -12.05 -21.14
C LEU A 112 -36.55 -12.25 -20.24
N LEU A 113 -36.47 -13.37 -19.52
CA LEU A 113 -35.32 -13.72 -18.70
C LEU A 113 -34.06 -13.91 -19.55
N VAL A 114 -34.16 -14.65 -20.67
CA VAL A 114 -33.05 -14.83 -21.61
C VAL A 114 -32.61 -13.48 -22.20
N GLU A 115 -33.56 -12.61 -22.54
CA GLU A 115 -33.23 -11.28 -23.05
C GLU A 115 -32.56 -10.39 -21.98
N ALA A 116 -33.05 -10.41 -20.74
CA ALA A 116 -32.42 -9.69 -19.65
C ALA A 116 -31.00 -10.20 -19.35
N ILE A 117 -30.75 -11.51 -19.44
CA ILE A 117 -29.43 -12.12 -19.35
C ILE A 117 -28.54 -11.62 -20.51
N ARG A 118 -29.05 -11.63 -21.75
CA ARG A 118 -28.33 -11.20 -22.95
C ARG A 118 -27.93 -9.72 -22.88
N LEU A 119 -28.82 -8.87 -22.39
CA LEU A 119 -28.59 -7.43 -22.21
C LEU A 119 -27.83 -7.09 -20.91
N ASN A 120 -27.58 -8.09 -20.05
CA ASN A 120 -26.99 -7.89 -18.73
C ASN A 120 -27.78 -6.89 -17.88
N GLU A 121 -29.12 -6.95 -17.97
CA GLU A 121 -30.06 -6.01 -17.36
C GLU A 121 -30.40 -6.46 -15.93
N VAL A 122 -29.69 -5.87 -14.94
CA VAL A 122 -29.70 -6.32 -13.54
C VAL A 122 -31.05 -6.10 -12.84
N GLU A 123 -31.70 -4.98 -13.09
CA GLU A 123 -32.96 -4.65 -12.40
C GLU A 123 -34.12 -5.53 -12.91
N GLY A 124 -34.15 -5.82 -14.22
CA GLY A 124 -35.08 -6.81 -14.77
C GLY A 124 -34.82 -8.21 -14.23
N LEU A 125 -33.55 -8.62 -14.12
CA LEU A 125 -33.21 -9.92 -13.53
C LEU A 125 -33.69 -10.06 -12.09
N LYS A 126 -33.58 -9.02 -11.27
CA LYS A 126 -34.09 -9.03 -9.88
C LYS A 126 -35.60 -9.22 -9.78
N VAL A 127 -36.35 -8.80 -10.81
CA VAL A 127 -37.81 -8.99 -10.87
C VAL A 127 -38.16 -10.35 -11.47
N LEU A 128 -37.51 -10.75 -12.58
CA LEU A 128 -37.88 -11.95 -13.34
C LEU A 128 -37.45 -13.25 -12.64
N LEU A 129 -36.25 -13.29 -12.00
CA LEU A 129 -35.74 -14.51 -11.36
C LEU A 129 -36.68 -15.07 -10.26
N PRO A 130 -37.23 -14.27 -9.33
CA PRO A 130 -38.15 -14.77 -8.31
C PRO A 130 -39.44 -15.32 -8.90
N LEU A 131 -39.89 -14.79 -10.04
CA LEU A 131 -41.08 -15.30 -10.75
C LEU A 131 -40.75 -16.62 -11.46
N TYR A 132 -39.61 -16.67 -12.17
CA TYR A 132 -39.20 -17.88 -12.88
C TYR A 132 -38.86 -19.05 -11.96
N ALA A 133 -38.31 -18.76 -10.77
CA ALA A 133 -38.05 -19.78 -9.76
C ALA A 133 -39.33 -20.51 -9.23
N LYS A 134 -40.51 -19.91 -9.42
CA LYS A 134 -41.80 -20.52 -9.06
C LYS A 134 -42.40 -21.42 -10.16
N VAL A 135 -41.84 -21.37 -11.36
CA VAL A 135 -42.24 -22.25 -12.47
C VAL A 135 -41.93 -23.70 -12.09
N ASP A 136 -42.78 -24.63 -12.52
CA ASP A 136 -42.57 -26.05 -12.26
C ASP A 136 -41.21 -26.54 -12.73
N ALA A 137 -40.51 -27.31 -11.90
CA ALA A 137 -39.15 -27.77 -12.17
C ALA A 137 -38.99 -28.59 -13.47
N SER A 138 -40.06 -29.24 -13.92
CA SER A 138 -40.06 -29.99 -15.19
C SER A 138 -40.09 -29.09 -16.42
N ARG A 139 -40.42 -27.83 -16.28
CA ARG A 139 -40.55 -26.82 -17.35
C ARG A 139 -39.55 -25.67 -17.24
N ARG A 140 -38.69 -25.71 -16.22
CA ARG A 140 -37.76 -24.64 -15.88
C ARG A 140 -36.33 -25.06 -16.19
N ASP A 141 -35.56 -24.15 -16.80
CA ASP A 141 -34.12 -24.31 -16.94
C ASP A 141 -33.39 -23.63 -15.75
N ASP A 142 -32.89 -24.43 -14.82
CA ASP A 142 -32.15 -23.94 -13.66
C ASP A 142 -30.84 -23.25 -14.04
N SER A 143 -30.30 -23.48 -15.25
CA SER A 143 -29.10 -22.78 -15.75
C SER A 143 -29.38 -21.29 -15.96
N LEU A 144 -30.60 -20.91 -16.35
CA LEU A 144 -30.99 -19.50 -16.48
C LEU A 144 -31.04 -18.80 -15.12
N ILE A 145 -31.48 -19.52 -14.07
CA ILE A 145 -31.46 -18.98 -12.70
C ILE A 145 -30.03 -18.77 -12.22
N ASP A 146 -29.15 -19.75 -12.41
CA ASP A 146 -27.73 -19.63 -12.05
C ASP A 146 -27.08 -18.48 -12.81
N TRP A 147 -27.41 -18.29 -14.10
CA TRP A 147 -26.83 -17.24 -14.94
C TRP A 147 -27.29 -15.85 -14.51
N GLY A 148 -28.58 -15.66 -14.29
CA GLY A 148 -29.12 -14.39 -13.79
C GLY A 148 -28.55 -14.03 -12.43
N ASN A 149 -28.45 -15.01 -11.50
CA ASN A 149 -27.84 -14.82 -10.18
C ASN A 149 -26.33 -14.47 -10.29
N ALA A 150 -25.62 -15.06 -11.25
CA ALA A 150 -24.21 -14.71 -11.50
C ALA A 150 -24.05 -13.26 -11.96
N ILE A 151 -24.94 -12.77 -12.82
CA ILE A 151 -24.98 -11.37 -13.27
C ILE A 151 -25.25 -10.43 -12.08
N ILE A 152 -26.26 -10.73 -11.27
CA ILE A 152 -26.59 -9.93 -10.08
C ILE A 152 -25.40 -9.92 -9.11
N ALA A 153 -24.80 -11.07 -8.83
CA ALA A 153 -23.64 -11.19 -7.96
C ALA A 153 -22.44 -10.35 -8.45
N MET A 154 -22.21 -10.33 -9.77
CA MET A 154 -21.18 -9.49 -10.41
C MET A 154 -21.44 -8.00 -10.22
N ASN A 155 -22.67 -7.57 -10.35
CA ASN A 155 -23.06 -6.16 -10.17
C ASN A 155 -22.92 -5.72 -8.70
N GLU A 156 -23.28 -6.58 -7.78
CA GLU A 156 -23.19 -6.33 -6.34
C GLU A 156 -21.77 -6.51 -5.76
N GLY A 157 -20.80 -6.87 -6.61
CA GLY A 157 -19.40 -7.05 -6.19
C GLY A 157 -19.13 -8.37 -5.44
N ARG A 158 -20.09 -9.32 -5.44
CA ARG A 158 -19.94 -10.69 -4.90
C ARG A 158 -19.23 -11.58 -5.92
N THR A 159 -18.03 -11.17 -6.34
CA THR A 159 -17.30 -11.75 -7.48
C THR A 159 -16.95 -13.22 -7.31
N ALA A 160 -16.62 -13.67 -6.10
CA ALA A 160 -16.32 -15.08 -5.83
C ALA A 160 -17.55 -15.99 -6.02
N GLU A 161 -18.75 -15.53 -5.63
CA GLU A 161 -20.00 -16.21 -5.87
C GLU A 161 -20.31 -16.29 -7.36
N ALA A 162 -20.19 -15.17 -8.07
CA ALA A 162 -20.37 -15.14 -9.52
C ALA A 162 -19.42 -16.11 -10.25
N VAL A 163 -18.15 -16.17 -9.86
CA VAL A 163 -17.18 -17.13 -10.44
C VAL A 163 -17.62 -18.57 -10.22
N THR A 164 -18.15 -18.90 -9.02
CA THR A 164 -18.65 -20.25 -8.75
C THR A 164 -19.82 -20.62 -9.68
N LEU A 165 -20.78 -19.71 -9.85
CA LEU A 165 -21.92 -19.91 -10.73
C LEU A 165 -21.50 -20.01 -12.20
N TYR A 166 -20.64 -19.09 -12.66
CA TYR A 166 -20.15 -19.10 -14.04
C TYR A 166 -19.31 -20.36 -14.38
N ARG A 167 -18.51 -20.86 -13.43
CA ARG A 167 -17.78 -22.14 -13.62
C ARG A 167 -18.72 -23.33 -13.77
N LYS A 168 -19.80 -23.37 -12.99
CA LYS A 168 -20.84 -24.39 -13.13
C LYS A 168 -21.50 -24.32 -14.50
N LEU A 169 -21.86 -23.12 -14.93
CA LEU A 169 -22.53 -22.89 -16.22
C LEU A 169 -21.64 -23.23 -17.40
N ILE A 170 -20.38 -22.76 -17.43
CA ILE A 170 -19.46 -23.01 -18.57
C ILE A 170 -19.05 -24.48 -18.68
N ALA A 171 -19.11 -25.25 -17.57
CA ALA A 171 -18.90 -26.68 -17.60
C ALA A 171 -20.02 -27.40 -18.36
N ASN A 172 -21.26 -26.90 -18.28
CA ASN A 172 -22.43 -27.45 -18.95
C ASN A 172 -22.61 -26.89 -20.38
N LEU A 173 -22.18 -25.65 -20.61
CA LEU A 173 -22.36 -24.91 -21.88
C LEU A 173 -21.01 -24.40 -22.40
N PRO A 174 -20.05 -25.29 -22.72
CA PRO A 174 -18.68 -24.91 -23.04
C PRO A 174 -18.53 -24.08 -24.31
N ASP A 175 -19.47 -24.20 -25.24
CA ASP A 175 -19.42 -23.52 -26.56
C ASP A 175 -20.13 -22.16 -26.56
N ASN A 176 -20.78 -21.80 -25.45
CA ASN A 176 -21.47 -20.52 -25.33
C ASN A 176 -20.46 -19.38 -25.20
N ARG A 177 -20.31 -18.61 -26.27
CA ARG A 177 -19.32 -17.52 -26.40
C ARG A 177 -19.56 -16.40 -25.38
N MET A 178 -20.82 -15.97 -25.22
CA MET A 178 -21.20 -14.92 -24.31
C MET A 178 -20.92 -15.33 -22.85
N LEU A 179 -21.34 -16.55 -22.47
CA LEU A 179 -21.08 -17.11 -21.14
C LEU A 179 -19.58 -17.22 -20.87
N ARG A 180 -18.76 -17.64 -21.85
CA ARG A 180 -17.31 -17.70 -21.72
C ARG A 180 -16.70 -16.33 -21.47
N PHE A 181 -17.18 -15.28 -22.15
CA PHE A 181 -16.72 -13.91 -21.93
C PHE A 181 -17.09 -13.42 -20.53
N GLN A 182 -18.34 -13.64 -20.11
CA GLN A 182 -18.79 -13.28 -18.75
C GLN A 182 -18.01 -14.04 -17.68
N THR A 183 -17.71 -15.33 -17.92
CA THR A 183 -16.82 -16.12 -17.04
C THR A 183 -15.44 -15.49 -16.96
N ALA A 184 -14.83 -15.14 -18.10
CA ALA A 184 -13.53 -14.48 -18.12
C ALA A 184 -13.53 -13.15 -17.35
N LEU A 185 -14.58 -12.36 -17.51
CA LEU A 185 -14.75 -11.09 -16.82
C LEU A 185 -14.92 -11.27 -15.31
N ALA A 186 -15.70 -12.28 -14.88
CA ALA A 186 -15.86 -12.62 -13.47
C ALA A 186 -14.53 -13.04 -12.84
N LEU A 187 -13.78 -13.92 -13.49
CA LEU A 187 -12.44 -14.34 -13.10
C LEU A 187 -11.49 -13.15 -13.00
N TYR A 188 -11.49 -12.27 -14.01
CA TYR A 188 -10.68 -11.04 -14.01
C TYR A 188 -11.00 -10.14 -12.80
N ARG A 189 -12.28 -9.91 -12.52
CA ARG A 189 -12.71 -9.09 -11.37
C ARG A 189 -12.43 -9.76 -10.03
N ASN A 190 -12.48 -11.10 -9.99
CA ASN A 190 -12.12 -11.88 -8.79
C ASN A 190 -10.59 -12.02 -8.60
N ASN A 191 -9.80 -11.44 -9.52
CA ASN A 191 -8.34 -11.48 -9.52
C ASN A 191 -7.73 -12.87 -9.84
N GLU A 192 -8.50 -13.75 -10.44
CA GLU A 192 -8.05 -15.04 -10.98
C GLU A 192 -7.59 -14.84 -12.43
N LEU A 193 -6.43 -14.20 -12.60
CA LEU A 193 -6.02 -13.62 -13.87
C LEU A 193 -5.52 -14.64 -14.87
N LEU A 194 -4.88 -15.72 -14.42
CA LEU A 194 -4.41 -16.78 -15.31
C LEU A 194 -5.59 -17.54 -15.90
N ALA A 195 -6.59 -17.88 -15.06
CA ALA A 195 -7.82 -18.50 -15.53
C ALA A 195 -8.62 -17.55 -16.43
N ALA A 196 -8.70 -16.26 -16.12
CA ALA A 196 -9.31 -15.25 -16.98
C ALA A 196 -8.63 -15.20 -18.35
N LYS A 197 -7.30 -15.14 -18.40
CA LYS A 197 -6.50 -15.11 -19.63
C LYS A 197 -6.76 -16.35 -20.48
N GLU A 198 -6.82 -17.53 -19.86
CA GLU A 198 -7.14 -18.78 -20.56
C GLU A 198 -8.49 -18.72 -21.27
N GLN A 199 -9.55 -18.24 -20.58
CA GLN A 199 -10.88 -18.10 -21.20
C GLN A 199 -10.88 -17.06 -22.33
N LEU A 200 -10.18 -15.93 -22.16
CA LEU A 200 -10.04 -14.92 -23.22
C LEU A 200 -9.27 -15.45 -24.43
N GLN A 201 -8.21 -16.23 -24.24
CA GLN A 201 -7.45 -16.85 -25.32
C GLN A 201 -8.28 -17.88 -26.08
N LYS A 202 -9.11 -18.69 -25.38
CA LYS A 202 -10.04 -19.61 -26.01
C LYS A 202 -11.07 -18.87 -26.87
N LEU A 203 -11.62 -17.75 -26.41
CA LEU A 203 -12.50 -16.89 -27.20
C LEU A 203 -11.79 -16.33 -28.42
N ARG A 204 -10.58 -15.80 -28.23
CA ARG A 204 -9.78 -15.18 -29.28
C ARG A 204 -9.41 -16.15 -30.41
N SER A 205 -9.26 -17.44 -30.10
CA SER A 205 -8.95 -18.49 -31.10
C SER A 205 -10.14 -18.90 -31.93
N GLY A 206 -11.36 -18.51 -31.56
CA GLY A 206 -12.58 -18.77 -32.32
C GLY A 206 -12.81 -17.77 -33.44
N ASP A 207 -13.91 -17.95 -34.15
CA ASP A 207 -14.38 -17.00 -35.18
C ASP A 207 -15.01 -15.78 -34.48
N VAL A 208 -14.23 -14.71 -34.33
CA VAL A 208 -14.61 -13.47 -33.64
C VAL A 208 -14.41 -12.28 -34.60
N SER A 209 -15.29 -11.29 -34.45
CA SER A 209 -15.16 -10.03 -35.19
C SER A 209 -13.85 -9.32 -34.87
N GLU A 210 -13.39 -8.42 -35.74
CA GLU A 210 -12.19 -7.62 -35.51
C GLU A 210 -12.34 -6.73 -34.23
N ALA A 211 -13.54 -6.20 -34.02
CA ALA A 211 -13.85 -5.39 -32.81
C ALA A 211 -13.78 -6.23 -31.53
N ASP A 212 -14.32 -7.46 -31.56
CA ASP A 212 -14.22 -8.38 -30.41
C ASP A 212 -12.77 -8.78 -30.17
N ARG A 213 -12.03 -9.10 -31.24
CA ARG A 213 -10.60 -9.47 -31.16
C ARG A 213 -9.80 -8.38 -30.49
N LYS A 214 -10.00 -7.13 -30.87
CA LYS A 214 -9.35 -5.98 -30.27
C LYS A 214 -9.68 -5.88 -28.76
N THR A 215 -10.95 -6.03 -28.39
CA THR A 215 -11.39 -6.02 -27.00
C THR A 215 -10.71 -7.14 -26.19
N LEU A 216 -10.67 -8.36 -26.72
CA LEU A 216 -10.03 -9.50 -26.08
C LEU A 216 -8.52 -9.27 -25.91
N ASP A 217 -7.83 -8.75 -26.93
CA ASP A 217 -6.41 -8.42 -26.89
C ASP A 217 -6.10 -7.33 -25.85
N GLU A 218 -6.96 -6.33 -25.69
CA GLU A 218 -6.81 -5.30 -24.65
C GLU A 218 -6.90 -5.89 -23.24
N PHE A 219 -7.82 -6.83 -22.99
CA PHE A 219 -7.91 -7.53 -21.72
C PHE A 219 -6.70 -8.42 -21.45
N ILE A 220 -6.27 -9.21 -22.44
CA ILE A 220 -5.08 -10.07 -22.35
C ILE A 220 -3.85 -9.22 -22.06
N ALA A 221 -3.65 -8.11 -22.78
CA ALA A 221 -2.55 -7.19 -22.56
C ALA A 221 -2.60 -6.51 -21.18
N ALA A 222 -3.80 -6.23 -20.66
CA ALA A 222 -3.96 -5.68 -19.31
C ALA A 222 -3.54 -6.68 -18.23
N ILE A 223 -3.82 -7.97 -18.45
CA ILE A 223 -3.37 -9.04 -17.55
C ILE A 223 -1.83 -9.17 -17.61
N ASP A 224 -1.26 -9.19 -18.83
CA ASP A 224 0.18 -9.36 -19.03
C ASP A 224 1.01 -8.19 -18.46
N ARG A 225 0.49 -6.97 -18.56
CA ARG A 225 1.12 -5.79 -17.93
C ARG A 225 1.27 -5.91 -16.42
N ARG A 226 0.43 -6.68 -15.76
CA ARG A 226 0.49 -6.87 -14.31
C ARG A 226 1.72 -7.64 -13.85
N ASP A 227 2.22 -8.54 -14.68
CA ASP A 227 3.43 -9.33 -14.45
C ASP A 227 4.65 -8.76 -15.19
N SER A 228 4.54 -7.57 -15.79
CA SER A 228 5.66 -6.90 -16.43
C SER A 228 6.58 -6.22 -15.41
N TRP A 229 7.77 -5.82 -15.83
CA TRP A 229 8.61 -4.93 -15.06
C TRP A 229 7.89 -3.59 -14.84
N SER A 230 7.95 -3.11 -13.61
CA SER A 230 7.51 -1.76 -13.24
C SER A 230 8.73 -0.97 -12.79
N PHE A 231 8.99 0.15 -13.41
CA PHE A 231 10.03 1.07 -13.00
C PHE A 231 9.38 2.36 -12.50
N SER A 232 9.86 2.86 -11.38
CA SER A 232 9.47 4.17 -10.91
C SER A 232 10.68 4.99 -10.51
N GLY A 233 10.58 6.29 -10.69
CA GLY A 233 11.65 7.20 -10.30
C GLY A 233 11.10 8.52 -9.83
N SER A 234 11.75 9.09 -8.81
CA SER A 234 11.52 10.46 -8.38
C SER A 234 12.83 11.21 -8.27
N LEU A 235 12.78 12.48 -8.64
CA LEU A 235 13.87 13.42 -8.53
C LEU A 235 13.33 14.70 -7.91
N SER A 236 13.91 15.16 -6.81
CA SER A 236 13.46 16.37 -6.13
C SER A 236 14.63 17.31 -5.90
N TYR A 237 14.51 18.57 -6.37
CA TYR A 237 15.44 19.61 -5.93
C TYR A 237 15.09 20.00 -4.49
N ILE A 238 16.05 19.94 -3.59
CA ILE A 238 15.88 20.19 -2.16
C ILE A 238 16.69 21.41 -1.72
N HIS A 239 16.04 22.25 -0.92
CA HIS A 239 16.68 23.27 -0.09
C HIS A 239 16.45 22.91 1.37
N ASP A 240 17.52 22.59 2.08
CA ASP A 240 17.51 22.23 3.49
C ASP A 240 18.15 23.35 4.31
N ASN A 241 17.44 23.90 5.28
CA ASN A 241 17.94 25.00 6.10
C ASN A 241 18.76 24.55 7.33
N ASN A 242 18.78 23.24 7.62
CA ASN A 242 19.48 22.65 8.76
C ASN A 242 19.92 21.21 8.44
N VAL A 243 20.77 21.04 7.41
CA VAL A 243 21.21 19.71 6.93
C VAL A 243 21.97 18.90 7.98
N ASN A 244 22.62 19.58 8.93
CA ASN A 244 23.34 18.98 10.05
C ASN A 244 22.45 18.68 11.26
N ASN A 245 21.16 19.04 11.23
CA ASN A 245 20.15 18.76 12.25
C ASN A 245 20.57 19.12 13.68
N VAL A 246 21.16 20.28 13.85
CA VAL A 246 21.65 20.78 15.16
C VAL A 246 20.69 21.81 15.75
N ALA A 247 20.72 21.92 17.07
CA ALA A 247 20.03 23.00 17.77
C ALA A 247 20.59 24.37 17.33
N PRO A 248 19.79 25.44 17.39
CA PRO A 248 20.28 26.78 17.10
C PRO A 248 21.51 27.15 17.94
N LYS A 249 22.45 27.89 17.35
CA LYS A 249 23.61 28.43 18.07
C LYS A 249 23.13 29.28 19.25
N GLY A 250 23.83 29.20 20.36
CA GLY A 250 23.45 29.88 21.61
C GLY A 250 22.43 29.13 22.46
N THR A 251 21.95 27.95 22.02
CA THR A 251 21.06 27.11 22.85
C THR A 251 21.78 26.70 24.12
N ARG A 252 21.24 27.09 25.29
CA ARG A 252 21.79 26.82 26.59
C ARG A 252 21.15 25.60 27.25
N PHE A 253 21.99 24.77 27.84
CA PHE A 253 21.60 23.64 28.65
C PHE A 253 22.27 23.74 30.02
N ARG A 254 21.49 23.57 31.09
CA ARG A 254 21.98 23.59 32.47
C ARG A 254 22.24 22.15 32.94
N LEU A 255 23.48 21.86 33.29
CA LEU A 255 23.86 20.58 33.86
C LEU A 255 23.37 20.45 35.31
N SER A 256 23.26 19.22 35.82
CA SER A 256 22.88 18.92 37.19
C SER A 256 23.82 19.55 38.23
N ASN A 257 25.09 19.77 37.90
CA ASN A 257 26.10 20.46 38.72
C ASN A 257 26.00 22.00 38.68
N GLY A 258 24.95 22.57 38.08
CA GLY A 258 24.71 24.02 37.97
C GLY A 258 25.46 24.74 36.84
N ARG A 259 26.42 24.07 36.16
CA ARG A 259 27.11 24.65 35.00
C ARG A 259 26.19 24.71 33.80
N SER A 260 26.35 25.74 32.96
CA SER A 260 25.63 25.86 31.69
C SER A 260 26.58 25.56 30.52
N LEU A 261 26.11 24.75 29.61
CA LEU A 261 26.74 24.53 28.32
C LEU A 261 25.96 25.31 27.25
N GLU A 262 26.65 25.82 26.24
CA GLU A 262 26.04 26.52 25.11
C GLU A 262 26.43 25.87 23.79
N SER A 263 25.47 25.71 22.87
CA SER A 263 25.73 25.20 21.52
C SER A 263 26.49 26.25 20.69
N ASN A 264 27.71 25.93 20.29
CA ASN A 264 28.52 26.76 19.41
C ASN A 264 28.41 26.38 17.92
N ARG A 265 27.51 25.46 17.56
CA ARG A 265 27.36 24.98 16.19
C ARG A 265 26.35 25.82 15.44
N ASP A 266 26.71 26.21 14.23
CA ASP A 266 25.80 26.85 13.29
C ASP A 266 24.97 25.79 12.56
N GLN A 267 23.68 26.08 12.33
CA GLN A 267 22.84 25.30 11.44
C GLN A 267 23.34 25.49 10.00
N GLU A 268 23.62 24.40 9.32
CA GLU A 268 24.14 24.42 7.95
C GLU A 268 23.01 24.33 6.95
N LYS A 269 23.04 25.24 5.96
CA LYS A 269 22.11 25.21 4.82
C LYS A 269 22.73 24.46 3.66
N ALA A 270 21.92 23.68 2.96
CA ALA A 270 22.39 22.94 1.79
C ALA A 270 21.33 22.89 0.68
N ASN A 271 21.81 22.97 -0.56
CA ASN A 271 21.01 22.74 -1.75
C ASN A 271 21.47 21.46 -2.43
N GLY A 272 20.54 20.71 -2.96
CA GLY A 272 20.87 19.43 -3.58
C GLY A 272 19.70 18.79 -4.34
N ILE A 273 19.88 17.53 -4.63
CA ILE A 273 18.91 16.68 -5.30
C ILE A 273 18.69 15.44 -4.42
N SER A 274 17.46 15.13 -4.10
CA SER A 274 17.05 13.84 -3.57
C SER A 274 16.52 12.99 -4.72
N TYR A 275 16.87 11.71 -4.74
CA TYR A 275 16.46 10.78 -5.79
C TYR A 275 16.01 9.45 -5.21
N ASN A 276 15.06 8.83 -5.90
CA ASN A 276 14.63 7.46 -5.64
C ASN A 276 14.33 6.78 -6.98
N LEU A 277 14.86 5.57 -7.15
CA LEU A 277 14.62 4.71 -8.31
C LEU A 277 14.19 3.35 -7.79
N ASP A 278 13.08 2.82 -8.30
CA ASP A 278 12.59 1.50 -7.97
C ASP A 278 12.41 0.67 -9.24
N ALA A 279 12.69 -0.61 -9.13
CA ALA A 279 12.46 -1.60 -10.16
C ALA A 279 11.77 -2.82 -9.50
N ASP A 280 10.56 -3.10 -9.93
CA ASP A 280 9.75 -4.17 -9.36
C ASP A 280 9.37 -5.17 -10.46
N LYS A 281 9.39 -6.43 -10.12
CA LYS A 281 8.92 -7.52 -10.97
C LYS A 281 8.10 -8.50 -10.15
N LYS A 282 6.94 -8.89 -10.68
CA LYS A 282 6.13 -9.98 -10.13
C LYS A 282 5.98 -11.05 -11.20
N TRP A 283 5.93 -12.31 -10.76
CA TRP A 283 5.65 -13.47 -11.60
C TRP A 283 4.48 -14.21 -10.98
N SER A 284 3.34 -14.26 -11.64
CA SER A 284 2.20 -15.06 -11.22
C SER A 284 2.53 -16.54 -11.36
N ILE A 285 2.51 -17.27 -10.24
CA ILE A 285 2.72 -18.73 -10.19
C ILE A 285 1.37 -19.42 -10.38
N THR A 286 0.36 -18.90 -9.68
CA THR A 286 -1.05 -19.27 -9.82
C THR A 286 -1.89 -18.00 -9.84
N ASP A 287 -3.21 -18.12 -9.90
CA ASP A 287 -4.11 -16.96 -9.81
C ASP A 287 -3.90 -16.12 -8.55
N ASN A 288 -3.56 -16.77 -7.45
CA ASN A 288 -3.43 -16.13 -6.14
C ASN A 288 -2.00 -15.99 -5.63
N TYR A 289 -1.07 -16.84 -6.07
CA TYR A 289 0.32 -16.81 -5.58
C TYR A 289 1.27 -16.26 -6.62
N TYR A 290 2.23 -15.47 -6.18
CA TYR A 290 3.26 -14.88 -7.03
C TYR A 290 4.63 -14.87 -6.34
N ALA A 291 5.68 -14.90 -7.15
CA ALA A 291 7.03 -14.51 -6.75
C ALA A 291 7.27 -13.04 -7.06
N SER A 292 8.19 -12.40 -6.34
CA SER A 292 8.53 -10.99 -6.53
C SER A 292 10.01 -10.71 -6.39
N LEU A 293 10.46 -9.67 -7.08
CA LEU A 293 11.79 -9.09 -6.98
C LEU A 293 11.66 -7.57 -6.94
N HIS A 294 12.32 -6.94 -5.99
CA HIS A 294 12.34 -5.50 -5.80
C HIS A 294 13.77 -5.02 -5.71
N GLY A 295 14.09 -3.99 -6.45
CA GLY A 295 15.33 -3.25 -6.37
C GLY A 295 15.06 -1.79 -6.11
N SER A 296 15.75 -1.15 -5.19
CA SER A 296 15.67 0.29 -4.99
C SER A 296 17.02 0.93 -4.80
N LEU A 297 17.14 2.16 -5.28
CA LEU A 297 18.27 3.05 -5.11
C LEU A 297 17.75 4.41 -4.70
N SER A 298 18.12 4.89 -3.51
CA SER A 298 17.70 6.19 -3.00
C SER A 298 18.86 6.95 -2.37
N GLY A 299 18.71 8.26 -2.28
CA GLY A 299 19.73 9.09 -1.63
C GLY A 299 19.54 10.57 -1.84
N SER A 300 20.53 11.32 -1.35
CA SER A 300 20.63 12.77 -1.50
C SER A 300 22.01 13.17 -1.97
N TYR A 301 22.06 14.11 -2.89
CA TYR A 301 23.30 14.70 -3.40
C TYR A 301 23.25 16.22 -3.19
N TYR A 302 24.02 16.72 -2.23
CA TYR A 302 24.17 18.14 -1.94
C TYR A 302 25.33 18.73 -2.73
N PHE A 303 25.12 19.86 -3.42
CA PHE A 303 26.09 20.44 -4.36
C PHE A 303 27.37 20.95 -3.67
N HIS A 304 27.23 21.61 -2.51
CA HIS A 304 28.33 22.23 -1.77
C HIS A 304 28.61 21.59 -0.42
N LYS A 305 27.73 20.72 0.06
CA LYS A 305 27.83 20.01 1.34
C LYS A 305 27.87 18.50 1.11
N ARG A 306 28.83 18.06 0.28
CA ARG A 306 28.95 16.67 -0.18
C ARG A 306 29.21 15.67 0.95
N ASN A 307 29.73 16.15 2.08
CA ASN A 307 29.89 15.38 3.29
C ASN A 307 28.56 14.89 3.90
N TYR A 308 27.41 15.42 3.46
CA TYR A 308 26.06 14.92 3.82
C TYR A 308 25.42 14.06 2.72
N ASN A 309 26.14 13.79 1.64
CA ASN A 309 25.63 12.90 0.60
C ASN A 309 25.45 11.49 1.13
N ASP A 310 24.39 10.83 0.67
CA ASP A 310 24.14 9.43 0.94
C ASP A 310 23.55 8.68 -0.24
N VAL A 311 23.77 7.39 -0.25
CA VAL A 311 23.19 6.43 -1.21
C VAL A 311 22.80 5.17 -0.46
N THR A 312 21.57 4.75 -0.62
CA THR A 312 21.07 3.47 -0.10
C THR A 312 20.61 2.61 -1.27
N THR A 313 21.12 1.40 -1.33
CA THR A 313 20.70 0.37 -2.30
C THR A 313 20.06 -0.78 -1.54
N ARG A 314 18.89 -1.23 -1.97
CA ARG A 314 18.18 -2.39 -1.39
C ARG A 314 17.75 -3.34 -2.50
N VAL A 315 17.90 -4.65 -2.23
CA VAL A 315 17.38 -5.73 -3.07
C VAL A 315 16.57 -6.65 -2.16
N ALA A 316 15.36 -6.98 -2.59
CA ALA A 316 14.45 -7.88 -1.89
C ALA A 316 13.84 -8.86 -2.88
N ALA A 317 13.74 -10.13 -2.50
CA ALA A 317 13.09 -11.15 -3.31
C ALA A 317 12.21 -12.01 -2.40
N GLY A 318 11.04 -12.40 -2.88
CA GLY A 318 10.12 -13.18 -2.06
C GLY A 318 8.89 -13.62 -2.83
N GLY A 319 7.77 -13.66 -2.14
CA GLY A 319 6.51 -14.04 -2.74
C GLY A 319 5.31 -13.56 -1.94
N GLY A 320 4.16 -13.71 -2.52
CA GLY A 320 2.94 -13.23 -1.92
C GLY A 320 1.69 -13.99 -2.36
N PHE A 321 0.62 -13.65 -1.67
CA PHE A 321 -0.74 -14.09 -1.95
C PHE A 321 -1.59 -12.87 -2.24
N ARG A 322 -2.37 -12.92 -3.32
CA ARG A 322 -3.30 -11.84 -3.69
C ARG A 322 -4.64 -12.39 -4.15
N ASN A 323 -5.68 -11.68 -3.80
CA ASN A 323 -7.01 -11.86 -4.36
C ASN A 323 -7.67 -10.48 -4.56
N ASN A 324 -9.00 -10.43 -4.73
CA ASN A 324 -9.73 -9.17 -4.93
C ASN A 324 -9.71 -8.23 -3.70
N LYS A 325 -9.40 -8.74 -2.49
CA LYS A 325 -9.42 -7.97 -1.24
C LYS A 325 -8.06 -7.84 -0.57
N ILE A 326 -7.18 -8.84 -0.72
CA ILE A 326 -5.91 -8.93 0.01
C ILE A 326 -4.76 -9.02 -0.99
N ASP A 327 -3.68 -8.29 -0.73
CA ASP A 327 -2.36 -8.48 -1.32
C ASP A 327 -1.35 -8.54 -0.18
N LEU A 328 -0.90 -9.76 0.16
CA LEU A 328 0.08 -10.05 1.21
C LEU A 328 1.37 -10.48 0.55
N GLU A 329 2.49 -9.86 0.93
CA GLU A 329 3.81 -10.16 0.38
C GLU A 329 4.83 -10.26 1.50
N ILE A 330 5.75 -11.24 1.41
CA ILE A 330 6.85 -11.44 2.35
C ILE A 330 8.15 -11.50 1.56
N THR A 331 9.09 -10.62 1.89
CA THR A 331 10.35 -10.45 1.16
C THR A 331 11.54 -10.34 2.10
N PRO A 332 12.41 -11.36 2.17
CA PRO A 332 13.79 -11.19 2.61
C PRO A 332 14.49 -10.10 1.80
N PHE A 333 15.35 -9.32 2.46
CA PHE A 333 16.10 -8.26 1.79
C PHE A 333 17.51 -8.11 2.32
N VAL A 334 18.34 -7.48 1.48
CA VAL A 334 19.66 -6.95 1.84
C VAL A 334 19.74 -5.50 1.41
N GLN A 335 20.41 -4.68 2.23
CA GLN A 335 20.54 -3.26 2.01
C GLN A 335 21.96 -2.82 2.32
N LYS A 336 22.50 -1.92 1.51
CA LYS A 336 23.78 -1.27 1.74
C LYS A 336 23.61 0.24 1.71
N ARG A 337 24.24 0.93 2.65
CA ARG A 337 24.27 2.38 2.71
C ARG A 337 25.70 2.90 2.63
N LEU A 338 25.87 3.92 1.79
CA LEU A 338 27.07 4.73 1.70
C LEU A 338 26.75 6.14 2.19
N TYR A 339 27.68 6.78 2.89
CA TYR A 339 27.46 8.10 3.48
C TYR A 339 28.75 8.95 3.51
N GLY A 340 28.61 10.28 3.37
CA GLY A 340 29.69 11.24 3.41
C GLY A 340 30.23 11.58 4.81
N ARG A 341 29.67 10.98 5.88
CA ARG A 341 30.08 11.11 7.28
C ARG A 341 29.77 12.46 7.96
N GLY A 342 28.90 13.28 7.36
CA GLY A 342 28.42 14.52 7.99
C GLY A 342 29.52 15.54 8.26
N SER A 343 29.39 16.31 9.33
CA SER A 343 30.31 17.40 9.69
C SER A 343 31.79 16.98 9.80
N ASN A 344 32.06 15.69 10.03
CA ASN A 344 33.42 15.14 10.13
C ASN A 344 33.85 14.40 8.84
N GLY A 345 33.13 14.58 7.73
CA GLY A 345 33.35 13.88 6.48
C GLY A 345 34.27 14.63 5.49
N ASP A 346 34.71 13.90 4.46
CA ASP A 346 35.61 14.33 3.41
C ASP A 346 34.92 14.46 2.06
N ASN A 347 33.81 14.87 1.83
CA ASN A 347 33.10 14.99 0.55
C ASN A 347 33.04 13.72 -0.33
N LYS A 348 33.46 12.55 0.20
CA LYS A 348 33.40 11.26 -0.49
C LYS A 348 32.38 10.34 0.17
N LEU A 349 31.78 9.47 -0.61
CA LEU A 349 30.91 8.42 -0.10
C LEU A 349 31.76 7.25 0.43
N HIS A 350 31.51 6.87 1.66
CA HIS A 350 32.15 5.75 2.34
C HIS A 350 31.11 4.69 2.71
N ALA A 351 31.54 3.44 2.84
CA ALA A 351 30.68 2.41 3.41
C ALA A 351 30.25 2.85 4.82
N TYR A 352 28.96 2.73 5.11
CA TYR A 352 28.37 3.15 6.38
C TYR A 352 27.70 1.99 7.10
N SER A 353 26.72 1.33 6.49
CA SER A 353 26.07 0.17 7.05
C SER A 353 25.63 -0.84 5.99
N ASN A 354 25.51 -2.09 6.42
CA ASN A 354 24.82 -3.16 5.71
C ASN A 354 23.70 -3.67 6.60
N SER A 355 22.55 -3.92 6.02
CA SER A 355 21.38 -4.47 6.71
C SER A 355 20.88 -5.70 5.99
N ALA A 356 20.40 -6.67 6.75
CA ALA A 356 19.67 -7.81 6.23
C ALA A 356 18.44 -8.06 7.08
N GLY A 357 17.34 -8.45 6.46
CA GLY A 357 16.09 -8.57 7.18
C GLY A 357 14.97 -9.22 6.39
N LEU A 358 13.79 -9.15 6.97
CA LEU A 358 12.53 -9.64 6.42
C LEU A 358 11.50 -8.49 6.44
N SER A 359 10.87 -8.25 5.32
CA SER A 359 9.76 -7.31 5.19
C SER A 359 8.47 -8.06 4.87
N ALA A 360 7.38 -7.65 5.47
CA ALA A 360 6.04 -8.13 5.18
C ALA A 360 5.13 -6.94 4.89
N SER A 361 4.44 -6.97 3.78
CA SER A 361 3.46 -5.96 3.40
C SER A 361 2.10 -6.58 3.16
N ASN A 362 1.05 -5.91 3.61
CA ASN A 362 -0.32 -6.32 3.39
C ASN A 362 -1.17 -5.13 2.99
N SER A 363 -1.95 -5.27 1.93
CA SER A 363 -2.99 -4.33 1.52
C SER A 363 -4.33 -5.04 1.58
N TYR A 364 -5.24 -4.57 2.43
CA TYR A 364 -6.56 -5.17 2.64
C TYR A 364 -7.68 -4.17 2.35
N TRP A 365 -8.52 -4.49 1.36
CA TRP A 365 -9.74 -3.76 1.07
C TRP A 365 -10.88 -4.24 1.97
N ILE A 366 -11.22 -3.45 2.99
CA ILE A 366 -12.36 -3.69 3.88
C ILE A 366 -13.65 -3.60 3.07
N ASN A 367 -13.75 -2.57 2.24
CA ASN A 367 -14.79 -2.35 1.25
C ASN A 367 -14.26 -1.38 0.16
N PRO A 368 -15.02 -1.02 -0.89
CA PRO A 368 -14.53 -0.16 -1.98
C PRO A 368 -14.01 1.22 -1.55
N LYS A 369 -14.42 1.71 -0.37
CA LYS A 369 -14.02 3.03 0.15
C LYS A 369 -12.92 2.96 1.20
N TRP A 370 -12.71 1.81 1.84
CA TRP A 370 -11.79 1.66 2.95
C TRP A 370 -10.70 0.63 2.66
N ARG A 371 -9.45 1.03 2.81
CA ARG A 371 -8.29 0.16 2.64
C ARG A 371 -7.34 0.29 3.83
N LEU A 372 -6.92 -0.85 4.36
CA LEU A 372 -5.87 -0.96 5.38
C LEU A 372 -4.58 -1.44 4.71
N ASN A 373 -3.50 -0.68 4.88
CA ASN A 373 -2.16 -1.11 4.52
C ASN A 373 -1.35 -1.32 5.79
N THR A 374 -0.68 -2.46 5.88
CA THR A 374 0.21 -2.82 6.98
C THR A 374 1.57 -3.18 6.43
N ASN A 375 2.62 -2.58 6.96
CA ASN A 375 4.00 -2.94 6.65
C ASN A 375 4.71 -3.28 7.95
N ALA A 376 5.37 -4.43 8.00
CA ALA A 376 6.19 -4.88 9.11
C ALA A 376 7.59 -5.20 8.58
N GLU A 377 8.61 -4.79 9.31
CA GLU A 377 10.00 -5.05 8.95
C GLU A 377 10.78 -5.47 10.18
N PHE A 378 11.59 -6.48 10.01
CA PHE A 378 12.63 -6.88 10.96
C PHE A 378 13.96 -6.88 10.23
N SER A 379 14.97 -6.22 10.79
CA SER A 379 16.33 -6.23 10.25
C SER A 379 17.39 -6.27 11.34
N TYR A 380 18.59 -6.65 10.94
CA TYR A 380 19.81 -6.43 11.69
C TYR A 380 20.71 -5.48 10.91
N ASP A 381 21.05 -4.35 11.53
CA ASP A 381 21.89 -3.32 10.95
C ASP A 381 23.30 -3.47 11.48
N LYS A 382 24.28 -3.64 10.57
CA LYS A 382 25.71 -3.73 10.89
C LYS A 382 26.44 -2.54 10.28
N TYR A 383 27.03 -1.74 11.13
CA TYR A 383 27.77 -0.55 10.75
C TYR A 383 29.26 -0.85 10.57
N VAL A 384 29.98 0.02 9.87
CA VAL A 384 31.43 -0.07 9.82
C VAL A 384 32.05 0.20 11.18
N ARG A 385 33.28 -0.25 11.41
CA ARG A 385 33.95 -0.24 12.73
C ARG A 385 33.89 1.10 13.49
N THR A 386 33.94 2.22 12.76
CA THR A 386 33.83 3.57 13.37
C THR A 386 32.48 3.84 14.01
N TYR A 387 31.42 3.15 13.55
CA TYR A 387 30.03 3.32 13.97
C TYR A 387 29.42 2.04 14.54
N ASP A 388 30.23 1.04 14.89
CA ASP A 388 29.78 -0.27 15.34
C ASP A 388 28.99 -0.23 16.67
N TYR A 389 29.04 0.87 17.40
CA TYR A 389 28.20 1.14 18.56
C TYR A 389 26.70 1.28 18.22
N LEU A 390 26.38 1.49 16.94
CA LEU A 390 25.01 1.52 16.39
C LEU A 390 24.48 0.16 15.96
N ASP A 391 25.33 -0.89 15.94
CA ASP A 391 24.94 -2.22 15.52
C ASP A 391 23.76 -2.73 16.35
N GLY A 392 22.73 -3.23 15.68
CA GLY A 392 21.59 -3.77 16.40
C GLY A 392 20.41 -4.19 15.54
N LYS A 393 19.39 -4.70 16.23
CA LYS A 393 18.14 -5.11 15.61
C LYS A 393 17.22 -3.90 15.43
N ARG A 394 16.48 -3.91 14.32
CA ARG A 394 15.40 -2.96 14.07
C ARG A 394 14.11 -3.72 13.82
N ILE A 395 13.04 -3.27 14.42
CA ILE A 395 11.68 -3.78 14.21
C ILE A 395 10.80 -2.58 13.94
N SER A 396 10.02 -2.61 12.89
CA SER A 396 9.04 -1.57 12.59
C SER A 396 7.71 -2.15 12.16
N LEU A 397 6.64 -1.48 12.54
CA LEU A 397 5.26 -1.77 12.12
C LEU A 397 4.60 -0.45 11.74
N SER A 398 4.08 -0.37 10.54
CA SER A 398 3.34 0.78 10.04
C SER A 398 1.96 0.32 9.56
N ASN A 399 0.91 0.92 10.10
CA ASN A 399 -0.46 0.71 9.67
C ASN A 399 -1.02 2.01 9.12
N THR A 400 -1.70 1.95 7.98
CA THR A 400 -2.36 3.10 7.38
C THR A 400 -3.76 2.71 6.93
N LEU A 401 -4.77 3.31 7.52
CA LEU A 401 -6.16 3.21 7.11
C LEU A 401 -6.46 4.37 6.16
N THR A 402 -6.91 4.06 4.96
CA THR A 402 -7.29 5.04 3.93
C THR A 402 -8.78 4.98 3.69
N TYR A 403 -9.42 6.15 3.65
CA TYR A 403 -10.81 6.35 3.30
C TYR A 403 -10.95 7.21 2.06
N THR A 404 -11.62 6.68 1.03
CA THR A 404 -11.87 7.35 -0.25
C THR A 404 -13.39 7.52 -0.42
N PRO A 405 -14.00 8.62 0.08
CA PRO A 405 -15.44 8.84 0.00
C PRO A 405 -15.94 9.00 -1.43
N ASN A 406 -15.12 9.58 -2.31
CA ASN A 406 -15.42 9.85 -3.71
C ASN A 406 -14.13 9.93 -4.56
N GLN A 407 -14.26 10.17 -5.87
CA GLN A 407 -13.13 10.21 -6.81
C GLN A 407 -12.19 11.41 -6.64
N LYS A 408 -12.58 12.44 -5.89
CA LYS A 408 -11.83 13.69 -5.76
C LYS A 408 -11.13 13.84 -4.42
N GLN A 409 -11.43 12.96 -3.46
CA GLN A 409 -11.02 13.15 -2.08
C GLN A 409 -10.59 11.82 -1.44
N TYR A 410 -9.55 11.86 -0.62
CA TYR A 410 -9.18 10.76 0.27
C TYR A 410 -8.64 11.29 1.59
N TRP A 411 -8.82 10.48 2.64
CA TRP A 411 -8.27 10.69 3.97
C TRP A 411 -7.45 9.49 4.37
N PHE A 412 -6.43 9.68 5.17
CA PHE A 412 -5.73 8.57 5.79
C PHE A 412 -5.32 8.88 7.22
N ALA A 413 -5.34 7.84 8.03
CA ALA A 413 -4.81 7.83 9.39
C ALA A 413 -3.76 6.71 9.50
N GLY A 414 -2.64 6.99 10.12
CA GLY A 414 -1.55 6.04 10.27
C GLY A 414 -1.03 5.95 11.69
N LEU A 415 -0.51 4.75 12.01
CA LEU A 415 0.16 4.43 13.26
C LEU A 415 1.46 3.71 12.93
N ASP A 416 2.58 4.26 13.43
CA ASP A 416 3.90 3.66 13.25
C ASP A 416 4.52 3.36 14.61
N LEU A 417 5.04 2.15 14.73
CA LEU A 417 5.79 1.67 15.89
C LEU A 417 7.16 1.25 15.42
N SER A 418 8.21 1.65 16.10
CA SER A 418 9.55 1.16 15.80
C SER A 418 10.37 0.97 17.07
N HIS A 419 11.17 -0.09 17.03
CA HIS A 419 12.17 -0.42 18.05
C HIS A 419 13.52 -0.54 17.35
N LYS A 420 14.53 0.19 17.83
CA LYS A 420 15.92 0.05 17.43
C LYS A 420 16.76 -0.35 18.64
N GLY A 421 17.41 -1.50 18.55
CA GLY A 421 18.51 -1.85 19.43
C GLY A 421 19.83 -1.30 18.88
N ALA A 422 20.75 -0.95 19.77
CA ALA A 422 22.11 -0.58 19.43
C ALA A 422 23.06 -1.13 20.50
N ARG A 423 24.37 -1.30 20.19
CA ARG A 423 25.34 -1.67 21.22
C ARG A 423 25.45 -0.60 22.30
N SER A 424 25.41 0.67 21.89
CA SER A 424 25.26 1.80 22.82
C SER A 424 23.78 1.97 23.15
N ALA A 425 23.40 1.76 24.38
CA ALA A 425 22.00 1.84 24.80
C ALA A 425 21.38 3.23 24.53
N SER A 426 22.15 4.30 24.63
CA SER A 426 21.70 5.67 24.34
C SER A 426 21.33 5.92 22.88
N ASP A 427 21.81 5.06 21.96
CA ASP A 427 21.52 5.12 20.53
C ASP A 427 20.39 4.16 20.12
N GLY A 428 19.96 3.29 21.03
CA GLY A 428 18.74 2.49 20.92
C GLY A 428 17.52 3.29 21.34
N TYR A 429 16.35 3.00 20.73
CA TYR A 429 15.10 3.70 21.06
C TYR A 429 13.85 2.89 20.75
N ASP A 430 12.76 3.29 21.40
CA ASP A 430 11.39 2.99 21.00
C ASP A 430 10.73 4.26 20.50
N ARG A 431 9.99 4.15 19.39
CA ARG A 431 9.27 5.26 18.78
C ARG A 431 7.84 4.87 18.48
N PHE A 432 6.95 5.78 18.79
CA PHE A 432 5.54 5.76 18.44
C PHE A 432 5.23 7.02 17.62
N ASN A 433 4.53 6.88 16.51
CA ASN A 433 4.14 8.00 15.65
C ASN A 433 2.74 7.83 15.10
N THR A 434 1.96 8.90 15.10
CA THR A 434 0.63 8.96 14.48
C THR A 434 0.66 9.92 13.29
N ARG A 435 -0.08 9.58 12.25
CA ARG A 435 -0.17 10.38 11.03
C ARG A 435 -1.63 10.59 10.64
N LEU A 436 -1.95 11.81 10.21
CA LEU A 436 -3.22 12.13 9.59
C LEU A 436 -2.95 12.87 8.28
N GLY A 437 -3.71 12.58 7.27
CA GLY A 437 -3.57 13.27 6.01
C GLY A 437 -4.85 13.30 5.20
N TRP A 438 -4.87 14.25 4.28
CA TRP A 438 -5.99 14.53 3.42
C TRP A 438 -5.50 14.96 2.04
N GLY A 439 -6.13 14.43 1.00
CA GLY A 439 -5.89 14.80 -0.38
C GLY A 439 -7.18 15.22 -1.06
N GLN A 440 -7.10 16.28 -1.86
CA GLN A 440 -8.25 16.85 -2.55
C GLN A 440 -7.88 17.27 -3.97
N GLU A 441 -8.74 16.91 -4.92
CA GLU A 441 -8.76 17.46 -6.26
C GLU A 441 -9.76 18.60 -6.34
N TRP A 442 -9.25 19.79 -6.66
CA TRP A 442 -10.05 21.00 -6.81
C TRP A 442 -10.46 21.24 -8.26
N GLY A 443 -11.35 22.19 -8.47
CA GLY A 443 -11.64 22.74 -9.80
C GLY A 443 -10.37 23.28 -10.48
N LYS A 444 -10.46 23.54 -11.78
CA LYS A 444 -9.36 24.10 -12.60
C LYS A 444 -8.05 23.31 -12.56
N GLY A 445 -8.10 22.00 -12.29
CA GLY A 445 -6.94 21.11 -12.35
C GLY A 445 -5.99 21.12 -11.14
N ILE A 446 -6.25 21.92 -10.10
CA ILE A 446 -5.42 21.98 -8.90
C ILE A 446 -5.67 20.74 -8.03
N SER A 447 -4.62 20.24 -7.42
CA SER A 447 -4.67 19.17 -6.43
C SER A 447 -3.78 19.53 -5.25
N THR A 448 -4.24 19.19 -4.04
CA THR A 448 -3.49 19.41 -2.81
C THR A 448 -3.45 18.14 -1.97
N ARG A 449 -2.39 18.00 -1.20
CA ARG A 449 -2.25 16.99 -0.17
C ARG A 449 -1.62 17.61 1.05
N LEU A 450 -2.28 17.43 2.18
CA LEU A 450 -1.80 17.83 3.51
C LEU A 450 -1.60 16.58 4.36
N MET A 451 -0.50 16.52 5.09
CA MET A 451 -0.21 15.49 6.08
C MET A 451 0.40 16.14 7.31
N GLY A 452 -0.05 15.72 8.48
CA GLY A 452 0.55 16.02 9.77
C GLY A 452 0.91 14.74 10.52
N SER A 453 1.98 14.76 11.31
CA SER A 453 2.30 13.67 12.22
C SER A 453 2.79 14.17 13.57
N TYR A 454 2.54 13.36 14.58
CA TYR A 454 3.05 13.53 15.94
C TYR A 454 3.63 12.21 16.42
N GLY A 455 4.86 12.26 16.90
CA GLY A 455 5.57 11.11 17.43
C GLY A 455 6.20 11.37 18.78
N LYS A 456 6.48 10.29 19.50
CA LYS A 456 7.33 10.25 20.67
C LYS A 456 8.42 9.21 20.50
N ARG A 457 9.63 9.57 20.90
CA ARG A 457 10.79 8.70 20.86
C ARG A 457 11.42 8.65 22.23
N TYR A 458 11.67 7.46 22.73
CA TYR A 458 12.27 7.17 24.02
C TYR A 458 13.60 6.46 23.81
N ALA A 459 14.71 7.04 24.24
CA ALA A 459 16.01 6.38 24.23
C ALA A 459 16.03 5.20 25.20
N LYS A 460 16.85 4.19 24.92
CA LYS A 460 16.99 3.00 25.78
C LYS A 460 18.01 3.18 26.91
N GLY A 461 18.81 4.21 26.85
CA GLY A 461 19.83 4.53 27.85
C GLY A 461 20.05 6.02 27.94
N VAL A 462 20.71 6.42 29.03
CA VAL A 462 21.04 7.82 29.28
C VAL A 462 22.09 8.33 28.28
N ASP A 463 21.95 9.58 27.87
CA ASP A 463 22.89 10.25 26.99
C ASP A 463 24.18 10.67 27.70
N PHE A 464 25.08 11.35 27.00
CA PHE A 464 26.33 11.90 27.60
C PHE A 464 26.09 12.81 28.83
N PHE A 465 24.92 13.45 28.90
CA PHE A 465 24.54 14.31 30.00
C PHE A 465 23.86 13.58 31.15
N ASN A 466 23.82 12.24 31.09
CA ASN A 466 23.09 11.38 32.04
C ASN A 466 21.59 11.68 32.09
N ILE A 467 21.01 11.98 30.88
CA ILE A 467 19.59 12.23 30.72
C ILE A 467 18.96 11.05 29.98
N ASP A 468 17.87 10.56 30.53
CA ASP A 468 16.97 9.65 29.83
C ASP A 468 16.19 10.47 28.79
N ARG A 469 16.60 10.33 27.53
CA ARG A 469 16.15 11.22 26.47
C ARG A 469 14.76 10.85 25.97
N GLU A 470 13.87 11.83 25.98
CA GLU A 470 12.54 11.78 25.37
C GLU A 470 12.40 12.91 24.34
N ASP A 471 12.07 12.55 23.10
CA ASP A 471 11.85 13.51 22.01
C ASP A 471 10.36 13.49 21.62
N LYS A 472 9.77 14.67 21.43
CA LYS A 472 8.49 14.88 20.75
C LYS A 472 8.76 15.34 19.33
N GLU A 473 8.19 14.66 18.38
CA GLU A 473 8.43 14.87 16.96
C GLU A 473 7.16 15.36 16.26
N TYR A 474 7.25 16.48 15.56
CA TYR A 474 6.15 17.07 14.80
C TYR A 474 6.56 17.21 13.34
N ASN A 475 5.72 16.74 12.43
CA ASN A 475 5.96 16.94 11.01
C ASN A 475 4.69 17.42 10.33
N ALA A 476 4.86 18.31 9.34
CA ALA A 476 3.79 18.78 8.47
C ALA A 476 4.30 18.85 7.04
N ASN A 477 3.51 18.33 6.10
CA ASN A 477 3.83 18.34 4.68
C ASN A 477 2.62 18.82 3.89
N LEU A 478 2.84 19.79 3.00
CA LEU A 478 1.87 20.27 2.03
C LEU A 478 2.42 20.06 0.64
N SER A 479 1.70 19.34 -0.19
CA SER A 479 2.02 19.19 -1.62
C SER A 479 0.94 19.83 -2.46
N VAL A 480 1.32 20.59 -3.48
CA VAL A 480 0.43 21.25 -4.43
C VAL A 480 0.90 20.97 -5.84
N TRP A 481 -0.02 20.59 -6.72
CA TRP A 481 0.27 20.37 -8.13
C TRP A 481 -0.94 20.69 -9.00
N HIS A 482 -0.66 20.87 -10.29
CA HIS A 482 -1.70 21.10 -11.29
C HIS A 482 -1.74 19.89 -12.25
N ARG A 483 -2.88 19.19 -12.34
CA ARG A 483 -3.06 17.98 -13.16
C ARG A 483 -2.88 18.22 -14.66
N GLY A 484 -3.13 19.44 -15.14
CA GLY A 484 -2.88 19.83 -16.53
C GLY A 484 -1.42 20.11 -16.86
N ILE A 485 -0.54 20.26 -15.85
CA ILE A 485 0.90 20.40 -16.06
C ILE A 485 1.50 19.01 -16.04
N HIS A 486 1.63 18.44 -17.24
CA HIS A 486 2.09 17.07 -17.43
C HIS A 486 2.97 16.99 -18.68
N PHE A 487 4.19 16.48 -18.53
CA PHE A 487 5.14 16.31 -19.64
C PHE A 487 5.91 15.00 -19.48
N PHE A 488 6.07 14.25 -20.55
CA PHE A 488 6.78 12.96 -20.56
C PHE A 488 6.33 11.95 -19.49
N GLY A 489 5.05 12.01 -19.06
CA GLY A 489 4.54 11.15 -17.99
C GLY A 489 4.84 11.67 -16.58
N ILE A 490 5.33 12.91 -16.43
CA ILE A 490 5.68 13.52 -15.14
C ILE A 490 4.71 14.66 -14.83
N THR A 491 4.18 14.68 -13.61
CA THR A 491 3.44 15.81 -13.04
C THR A 491 4.25 16.44 -11.92
N PRO A 492 4.82 17.65 -12.11
CA PRO A 492 5.59 18.33 -11.06
C PRO A 492 4.72 18.64 -9.85
N ARG A 493 5.29 18.48 -8.64
CA ARG A 493 4.63 18.82 -7.39
C ARG A 493 5.51 19.73 -6.55
N LEU A 494 4.97 20.85 -6.11
CA LEU A 494 5.64 21.70 -5.14
C LEU A 494 5.33 21.17 -3.73
N VAL A 495 6.36 20.94 -2.93
CA VAL A 495 6.23 20.35 -1.59
C VAL A 495 6.88 21.27 -0.57
N PHE A 496 6.12 21.57 0.48
CA PHE A 496 6.57 22.26 1.68
C PHE A 496 6.60 21.25 2.82
N SER A 497 7.73 21.11 3.47
CA SER A 497 7.92 20.21 4.59
C SER A 497 8.46 20.97 5.79
N TYR A 498 7.85 20.78 6.93
CA TYR A 498 8.32 21.31 8.22
C TYR A 498 8.44 20.16 9.21
N SER A 499 9.55 20.10 9.93
CA SER A 499 9.77 19.15 11.00
C SER A 499 10.34 19.85 12.22
N LYS A 500 9.85 19.47 13.42
CA LYS A 500 10.33 19.97 14.69
C LYS A 500 10.54 18.81 15.64
N ILE A 501 11.69 18.81 16.34
CA ILE A 501 11.95 17.97 17.50
C ILE A 501 12.02 18.84 18.73
N ASP A 502 11.24 18.47 19.72
CA ASP A 502 11.26 19.04 21.06
C ASP A 502 11.71 17.94 22.03
N SER A 503 12.97 18.04 22.46
CA SER A 503 13.62 17.08 23.35
C SER A 503 13.68 17.61 24.77
N ASN A 504 13.58 16.71 25.76
CA ASN A 504 13.88 17.06 27.17
C ASN A 504 15.36 17.45 27.37
N ASN A 505 16.24 17.07 26.44
CA ASN A 505 17.57 17.63 26.32
C ASN A 505 17.61 18.64 25.17
N ARG A 506 17.68 19.93 25.48
CA ARG A 506 17.60 21.04 24.50
C ARG A 506 18.66 21.00 23.39
N PHE A 507 19.81 20.35 23.59
CA PHE A 507 20.81 20.18 22.53
C PHE A 507 20.31 19.32 21.37
N TYR A 508 19.25 18.56 21.59
CA TYR A 508 18.60 17.73 20.59
C TYR A 508 17.33 18.34 20.01
N SER A 509 16.93 19.52 20.53
CA SER A 509 15.76 20.24 20.04
C SER A 509 16.15 21.12 18.86
N TYR A 510 15.42 20.98 17.75
CA TYR A 510 15.59 21.80 16.56
C TYR A 510 14.37 21.72 15.65
N ASP A 511 14.35 22.60 14.67
CA ASP A 511 13.41 22.57 13.55
C ASP A 511 14.15 22.62 12.21
N ALA A 512 13.49 22.12 11.19
CA ALA A 512 13.96 22.17 9.82
C ALA A 512 12.78 22.38 8.87
N SER A 513 12.96 23.23 7.88
CA SER A 513 12.01 23.43 6.80
C SER A 513 12.65 23.13 5.47
N LYS A 514 11.90 22.51 4.58
CA LYS A 514 12.33 22.18 3.23
C LYS A 514 11.27 22.60 2.24
N ILE A 515 11.70 23.20 1.14
CA ILE A 515 10.86 23.48 -0.02
C ILE A 515 11.49 22.75 -1.18
N TYR A 516 10.72 21.94 -1.87
CA TYR A 516 11.25 21.20 -3.00
C TYR A 516 10.22 20.96 -4.10
N MET A 517 10.72 20.80 -5.31
CA MET A 517 9.93 20.38 -6.47
C MET A 517 10.16 18.89 -6.69
N ASP A 518 9.09 18.11 -6.62
CA ASP A 518 9.12 16.67 -6.83
C ASP A 518 8.67 16.33 -8.26
N PHE A 519 9.46 15.50 -8.93
CA PHE A 519 9.21 14.99 -10.28
C PHE A 519 9.17 13.46 -10.21
N THR A 520 7.98 12.90 -10.23
CA THR A 520 7.79 11.46 -10.13
C THR A 520 7.23 10.90 -11.42
N LYS A 521 7.81 9.79 -11.90
CA LYS A 521 7.35 9.04 -13.06
C LYS A 521 7.31 7.54 -12.75
N THR A 522 6.26 6.87 -13.26
CA THR A 522 6.15 5.41 -13.30
C THR A 522 6.13 4.96 -14.76
N PHE A 523 6.93 3.94 -15.08
CA PHE A 523 7.08 3.40 -16.43
C PHE A 523 6.44 2.03 -16.55
#